data_aa27b178e7f80eed1f634abb4242ea0d
#
_entry.id   aa27b178e7f80eed1f634abb4242ea0d
#
_cell.length_a   1.000
_cell.length_b   1.000
_cell.length_c   1.000
_cell.angle_alpha   90.00
_cell.angle_beta   90.00
_cell.angle_gamma   90.00
#
_symmetry.space_group_name_H-M   'P 1'
#
loop_
_entity.id
_entity.type
_entity.pdbx_description
1 polymer ?
#
loop_
_entity_poly.entity_id
_entity_poly.type
_entity_poly.pdbx_seq_one_letter_code
_entity_poly.pdbx_strand_id
1 'polypeptide(L)'
;AVKASQEVIQYGVPIARIEMLNKDQMEISIKYSKLDNIKASPTLFFEFHGSEASNNENIGIVEEISKSNGGSDFQWASSPEEQKKLWKARHDVYYSVKALGHDMKVYSTDVCVPISRLVECISWAEKEVQKLGLTAPMVGHVGDGNFHSIVLYDPDDEDKQKRIRQY
;
A
#
# COMPACT_ATOMS: atom_id res chain seq x y z
N ALA A 1 1.69 0.93 9.78
CA ALA A 1 0.68 1.25 8.76
C ALA A 1 -0.55 0.33 8.92
N VAL A 2 -0.44 -0.99 8.63
CA VAL A 2 -1.61 -1.92 8.62
C VAL A 2 -2.35 -1.95 9.96
N LYS A 3 -1.64 -1.91 11.09
CA LYS A 3 -2.29 -1.83 12.40
C LYS A 3 -3.12 -0.55 12.56
N ALA A 4 -2.63 0.57 12.07
CA ALA A 4 -3.39 1.82 12.08
C ALA A 4 -4.69 1.71 11.26
N SER A 5 -4.67 1.07 10.07
CA SER A 5 -5.89 0.86 9.28
C SER A 5 -6.93 -0.01 10.01
N GLN A 6 -6.49 -1.06 10.71
CA GLN A 6 -7.39 -1.87 11.55
C GLN A 6 -8.03 -1.06 12.67
N GLU A 7 -7.24 -0.25 13.39
CA GLU A 7 -7.75 0.58 14.49
C GLU A 7 -8.74 1.63 13.98
N VAL A 8 -8.45 2.29 12.85
CA VAL A 8 -9.38 3.25 12.22
C VAL A 8 -10.74 2.61 11.93
N ILE A 9 -10.75 1.40 11.38
CA ILE A 9 -11.99 0.66 11.09
C ILE A 9 -12.70 0.26 12.38
N GLN A 10 -11.97 -0.21 13.39
CA GLN A 10 -12.53 -0.59 14.70
C GLN A 10 -13.15 0.61 15.43
N TYR A 11 -12.59 1.80 15.27
CA TYR A 11 -13.16 3.03 15.80
C TYR A 11 -14.46 3.44 15.10
N GLY A 12 -14.80 2.81 13.98
CA GLY A 12 -15.99 3.13 13.20
C GLY A 12 -15.92 4.46 12.46
N VAL A 13 -14.70 4.93 12.15
CA VAL A 13 -14.52 6.13 11.32
C VAL A 13 -15.10 5.87 9.93
N PRO A 14 -16.01 6.72 9.43
CA PRO A 14 -16.61 6.53 8.11
C PRO A 14 -15.59 6.87 7.00
N ILE A 15 -14.92 5.83 6.51
CA ILE A 15 -13.90 5.92 5.47
C ILE A 15 -14.49 5.37 4.17
N ALA A 16 -14.30 6.09 3.07
CA ALA A 16 -14.70 5.63 1.74
C ALA A 16 -13.71 4.61 1.18
N ARG A 17 -12.40 4.79 1.46
CA ARG A 17 -11.34 3.89 0.97
C ARG A 17 -10.08 4.02 1.81
N ILE A 18 -9.42 2.87 2.05
CA ILE A 18 -8.08 2.81 2.65
C ILE A 18 -7.19 1.95 1.76
N GLU A 19 -6.13 2.57 1.25
CA GLU A 19 -5.12 1.91 0.42
C GLU A 19 -3.78 1.90 1.13
N MET A 20 -2.99 0.87 0.90
CA MET A 20 -1.65 0.73 1.45
C MET A 20 -0.63 0.50 0.34
N LEU A 21 0.51 1.16 0.45
CA LEU A 21 1.75 0.79 -0.23
C LEU A 21 2.81 0.47 0.82
N ASN A 22 3.48 -0.68 0.73
CA ASN A 22 4.62 -0.95 1.59
C ASN A 22 5.83 -0.09 1.17
N LYS A 23 6.90 -0.13 1.96
CA LYS A 23 8.08 0.71 1.73
C LYS A 23 8.67 0.50 0.34
N ASP A 24 8.83 -0.74 -0.10
CA ASP A 24 9.42 -1.07 -1.40
C ASP A 24 8.58 -0.53 -2.55
N GLN A 25 7.25 -0.66 -2.45
CA GLN A 25 6.34 -0.09 -3.45
C GLN A 25 6.41 1.44 -3.47
N MET A 26 6.51 2.07 -2.30
CA MET A 26 6.68 3.52 -2.23
C MET A 26 7.98 3.99 -2.88
N GLU A 27 9.10 3.32 -2.65
CA GLU A 27 10.38 3.64 -3.31
C GLU A 27 10.27 3.58 -4.83
N ILE A 28 9.61 2.55 -5.36
CA ILE A 28 9.40 2.35 -6.79
C ILE A 28 8.46 3.43 -7.34
N SER A 29 7.35 3.69 -6.67
CA SER A 29 6.35 4.69 -7.09
C SER A 29 6.91 6.11 -7.09
N ILE A 30 7.69 6.49 -6.07
CA ILE A 30 8.35 7.80 -5.99
C ILE A 30 9.28 8.02 -7.18
N LYS A 31 10.12 7.03 -7.51
CA LYS A 31 11.04 7.11 -8.65
C LYS A 31 10.29 7.19 -9.98
N TYR A 32 9.29 6.36 -10.17
CA TYR A 32 8.53 6.27 -11.41
C TYR A 32 7.70 7.54 -11.67
N SER A 33 6.97 7.99 -10.65
CA SER A 33 6.05 9.12 -10.76
C SER A 33 6.72 10.47 -10.47
N LYS A 34 8.04 10.48 -10.20
CA LYS A 34 8.84 11.69 -9.90
C LYS A 34 8.19 12.53 -8.79
N LEU A 35 7.88 11.88 -7.68
CA LEU A 35 7.24 12.52 -6.53
C LEU A 35 8.32 13.16 -5.65
N ASP A 36 8.40 14.48 -5.70
CA ASP A 36 9.33 15.22 -4.86
C ASP A 36 8.77 15.35 -3.43
N ASN A 37 9.68 15.39 -2.45
CA ASN A 37 9.37 15.62 -1.03
C ASN A 37 8.55 14.53 -0.33
N ILE A 38 8.49 13.30 -0.90
CA ILE A 38 7.89 12.14 -0.24
C ILE A 38 8.99 11.17 0.18
N LYS A 39 9.04 10.86 1.47
CA LYS A 39 9.97 9.85 2.00
C LYS A 39 9.41 8.45 1.80
N ALA A 40 10.24 7.54 1.32
CA ALA A 40 9.85 6.13 1.19
C ALA A 40 9.65 5.49 2.56
N SER A 41 8.40 5.22 2.89
CA SER A 41 7.95 4.53 4.10
C SER A 41 6.66 3.77 3.78
N PRO A 42 6.25 2.79 4.60
CA PRO A 42 4.92 2.20 4.45
C PRO A 42 3.85 3.27 4.58
N THR A 43 3.05 3.49 3.54
CA THR A 43 2.12 4.63 3.43
C THR A 43 0.69 4.13 3.33
N LEU A 44 -0.21 4.80 4.05
CA LEU A 44 -1.66 4.64 3.92
C LEU A 44 -2.24 5.87 3.20
N PHE A 45 -3.19 5.60 2.31
CA PHE A 45 -3.99 6.62 1.64
C PHE A 45 -5.44 6.45 2.08
N PHE A 46 -6.03 7.51 2.60
CA PHE A 46 -7.41 7.54 3.04
C PHE A 46 -8.24 8.44 2.15
N GLU A 47 -9.47 8.04 1.88
CA GLU A 47 -10.46 8.86 1.21
C GLU A 47 -11.70 9.00 2.09
N PHE A 48 -12.17 10.23 2.27
CA PHE A 48 -13.34 10.54 3.08
C PHE A 48 -14.43 11.15 2.19
N HIS A 49 -15.67 10.77 2.44
CA HIS A 49 -16.84 11.37 1.82
C HIS A 49 -17.75 11.95 2.90
N GLY A 50 -18.21 13.18 2.71
CA GLY A 50 -19.08 13.85 3.67
C GLY A 50 -18.99 15.37 3.60
N SER A 51 -19.55 16.03 4.59
CA SER A 51 -19.40 17.48 4.76
C SER A 51 -17.95 17.82 5.18
N GLU A 52 -17.53 19.05 4.93
CA GLU A 52 -16.22 19.54 5.33
C GLU A 52 -15.99 19.38 6.85
N ALA A 53 -17.00 19.69 7.66
CA ALA A 53 -16.91 19.53 9.11
C ALA A 53 -16.70 18.07 9.54
N SER A 54 -17.46 17.13 8.94
CA SER A 54 -17.32 15.71 9.22
C SER A 54 -15.97 15.17 8.75
N ASN A 55 -15.50 15.59 7.57
CA ASN A 55 -14.21 15.17 7.06
C ASN A 55 -13.05 15.66 7.94
N ASN A 56 -13.10 16.92 8.42
CA ASN A 56 -12.08 17.47 9.31
C ASN A 56 -12.02 16.72 10.65
N GLU A 57 -13.17 16.33 11.21
CA GLU A 57 -13.22 15.51 12.43
C GLU A 57 -12.60 14.12 12.19
N ASN A 58 -13.00 13.44 11.12
CA ASN A 58 -12.50 12.12 10.76
C ASN A 58 -10.98 12.14 10.47
N ILE A 59 -10.49 13.16 9.78
CA ILE A 59 -9.05 13.38 9.53
C ILE A 59 -8.30 13.49 10.85
N GLY A 60 -8.81 14.28 11.82
CA GLY A 60 -8.20 14.41 13.15
C GLY A 60 -8.08 13.06 13.88
N ILE A 61 -9.14 12.27 13.89
CA ILE A 61 -9.15 10.92 14.50
C ILE A 61 -8.13 9.99 13.82
N VAL A 62 -8.11 9.96 12.49
CA VAL A 62 -7.17 9.12 11.74
C VAL A 62 -5.72 9.55 11.96
N GLU A 63 -5.46 10.86 12.06
CA GLU A 63 -4.14 11.39 12.37
C GLU A 63 -3.67 10.95 13.76
N GLU A 64 -4.51 11.02 14.79
CA GLU A 64 -4.19 10.55 16.14
C GLU A 64 -3.91 9.05 16.18
N ILE A 65 -4.76 8.23 15.55
CA ILE A 65 -4.54 6.79 15.45
C ILE A 65 -3.23 6.49 14.70
N SER A 66 -2.96 7.20 13.62
CA SER A 66 -1.73 7.04 12.86
C SER A 66 -0.49 7.37 13.68
N LYS A 67 -0.51 8.49 14.42
CA LYS A 67 0.57 8.90 15.34
C LYS A 67 0.80 7.87 16.45
N SER A 68 -0.26 7.34 17.06
CA SER A 68 -0.16 6.32 18.11
C SER A 68 0.48 5.01 17.61
N ASN A 69 0.41 4.75 16.31
CA ASN A 69 1.06 3.63 15.63
C ASN A 69 2.43 4.00 15.00
N GLY A 70 3.03 5.11 15.40
CA GLY A 70 4.34 5.56 14.92
C GLY A 70 4.30 6.21 13.54
N GLY A 71 3.13 6.63 13.07
CA GLY A 71 2.98 7.37 11.81
C GLY A 71 3.52 8.79 11.91
N SER A 72 4.04 9.30 10.81
CA SER A 72 4.52 10.67 10.63
C SER A 72 4.13 11.21 9.26
N ASP A 73 4.45 12.46 8.99
CA ASP A 73 4.31 13.10 7.67
C ASP A 73 2.87 13.04 7.11
N PHE A 74 1.90 13.25 8.01
CA PHE A 74 0.50 13.27 7.64
C PHE A 74 0.20 14.45 6.69
N GLN A 75 -0.40 14.14 5.54
CA GLN A 75 -0.74 15.11 4.50
C GLN A 75 -2.18 14.89 4.04
N TRP A 76 -2.90 15.95 3.74
CA TRP A 76 -4.23 15.87 3.14
C TRP A 76 -4.36 16.82 1.96
N ALA A 77 -5.30 16.53 1.09
CA ALA A 77 -5.61 17.33 -0.08
C ALA A 77 -7.12 17.57 -0.15
N SER A 78 -7.49 18.82 -0.34
CA SER A 78 -8.89 19.25 -0.50
C SER A 78 -9.24 19.61 -1.94
N SER A 79 -8.27 20.05 -2.74
CA SER A 79 -8.49 20.35 -4.16
C SER A 79 -8.40 19.10 -5.03
N PRO A 80 -9.17 19.01 -6.13
CA PRO A 80 -9.12 17.88 -7.07
C PRO A 80 -7.72 17.64 -7.66
N GLU A 81 -6.95 18.71 -7.88
CA GLU A 81 -5.59 18.63 -8.41
C GLU A 81 -4.63 18.00 -7.44
N GLU A 82 -4.70 18.40 -6.16
CA GLU A 82 -3.86 17.81 -5.10
C GLU A 82 -4.26 16.36 -4.84
N GLN A 83 -5.56 16.06 -4.80
CA GLN A 83 -6.06 14.68 -4.67
C GLN A 83 -5.52 13.80 -5.80
N LYS A 84 -5.60 14.26 -7.05
CA LYS A 84 -5.06 13.53 -8.21
C LYS A 84 -3.55 13.29 -8.07
N LYS A 85 -2.80 14.25 -7.55
CA LYS A 85 -1.35 14.13 -7.33
C LYS A 85 -1.04 13.08 -6.26
N LEU A 86 -1.75 13.09 -5.13
CA LEU A 86 -1.59 12.10 -4.07
C LEU A 86 -1.94 10.69 -4.56
N TRP A 87 -3.08 10.54 -5.26
CA TRP A 87 -3.50 9.24 -5.78
C TRP A 87 -2.66 8.71 -6.93
N LYS A 88 -1.86 9.56 -7.58
CA LYS A 88 -1.02 9.15 -8.71
C LYS A 88 -0.06 8.02 -8.33
N ALA A 89 0.59 8.11 -7.18
CA ALA A 89 1.50 7.06 -6.69
C ALA A 89 0.79 5.69 -6.57
N ARG A 90 -0.47 5.69 -6.13
CA ARG A 90 -1.29 4.48 -6.01
C ARG A 90 -1.76 3.95 -7.36
N HIS A 91 -2.17 4.83 -8.27
CA HIS A 91 -2.64 4.44 -9.61
C HIS A 91 -1.52 3.87 -10.48
N ASP A 92 -0.31 4.39 -10.34
CA ASP A 92 0.83 3.98 -11.17
C ASP A 92 1.53 2.71 -10.65
N VAL A 93 1.06 2.09 -9.57
CA VAL A 93 1.70 0.94 -8.90
C VAL A 93 2.13 -0.15 -9.88
N TYR A 94 1.21 -0.69 -10.68
CA TYR A 94 1.52 -1.76 -11.61
C TYR A 94 2.55 -1.34 -12.67
N TYR A 95 2.37 -0.16 -13.25
CA TYR A 95 3.26 0.37 -14.27
C TYR A 95 4.65 0.68 -13.71
N SER A 96 4.72 1.16 -12.48
CA SER A 96 5.98 1.46 -11.80
C SER A 96 6.82 0.21 -11.58
N VAL A 97 6.21 -0.90 -11.18
CA VAL A 97 6.91 -2.20 -11.05
C VAL A 97 7.29 -2.75 -12.42
N LYS A 98 6.40 -2.70 -13.40
CA LYS A 98 6.67 -3.16 -14.77
C LYS A 98 7.84 -2.41 -15.44
N ALA A 99 8.01 -1.13 -15.11
CA ALA A 99 9.09 -0.30 -15.63
C ALA A 99 10.49 -0.65 -15.10
N LEU A 100 10.58 -1.48 -14.05
CA LEU A 100 11.87 -1.94 -13.52
C LEU A 100 12.59 -2.95 -14.42
N GLY A 101 11.87 -3.62 -15.34
CA GLY A 101 12.48 -4.58 -16.25
C GLY A 101 11.71 -4.72 -17.56
N HIS A 102 12.38 -4.39 -18.68
CA HIS A 102 11.75 -4.29 -20.01
C HIS A 102 11.19 -5.64 -20.49
N ASP A 103 11.94 -6.73 -20.31
CA ASP A 103 11.57 -8.09 -20.77
C ASP A 103 11.03 -8.98 -19.64
N MET A 104 10.88 -8.42 -18.44
CA MET A 104 10.39 -9.14 -17.28
C MET A 104 8.86 -9.25 -17.27
N LYS A 105 8.35 -10.32 -16.66
CA LYS A 105 6.93 -10.54 -16.40
C LYS A 105 6.57 -10.14 -14.97
N VAL A 106 5.31 -9.84 -14.78
CA VAL A 106 4.73 -9.54 -13.48
C VAL A 106 3.79 -10.67 -13.09
N TYR A 107 3.98 -11.19 -11.89
CA TYR A 107 3.04 -12.06 -11.20
C TYR A 107 2.45 -11.30 -10.01
N SER A 108 1.15 -11.21 -9.92
CA SER A 108 0.46 -10.56 -8.80
C SER A 108 -0.36 -11.60 -8.04
N THR A 109 -0.19 -11.62 -6.73
CA THR A 109 -1.10 -12.36 -5.85
C THR A 109 -2.40 -11.58 -5.67
N ASP A 110 -3.44 -12.27 -5.22
CA ASP A 110 -4.70 -11.65 -4.79
C ASP A 110 -5.16 -12.36 -3.52
N VAL A 111 -5.01 -11.70 -2.38
CA VAL A 111 -5.29 -12.26 -1.06
C VAL A 111 -6.31 -11.39 -0.34
N CYS A 112 -7.36 -12.01 0.16
CA CYS A 112 -8.35 -11.35 1.00
C CYS A 112 -8.53 -12.13 2.29
N VAL A 113 -8.38 -11.46 3.43
CA VAL A 113 -8.52 -12.04 4.77
C VAL A 113 -9.40 -11.16 5.64
N PRO A 114 -9.99 -11.69 6.71
CA PRO A 114 -10.66 -10.84 7.69
C PRO A 114 -9.72 -9.71 8.16
N ILE A 115 -10.24 -8.50 8.29
CA ILE A 115 -9.45 -7.31 8.66
C ILE A 115 -8.64 -7.55 9.94
N SER A 116 -9.21 -8.29 10.91
CA SER A 116 -8.55 -8.67 12.17
C SER A 116 -7.29 -9.53 11.97
N ARG A 117 -7.15 -10.22 10.83
CA ARG A 117 -6.01 -11.09 10.50
C ARG A 117 -5.02 -10.42 9.52
N LEU A 118 -5.33 -9.22 9.03
CA LEU A 118 -4.58 -8.57 7.96
C LEU A 118 -3.13 -8.27 8.36
N VAL A 119 -2.89 -7.78 9.58
CA VAL A 119 -1.52 -7.50 10.09
C VAL A 119 -0.68 -8.78 10.10
N GLU A 120 -1.25 -9.87 10.59
CA GLU A 120 -0.57 -11.17 10.66
C GLU A 120 -0.23 -11.68 9.25
N CYS A 121 -1.21 -11.62 8.34
CA CYS A 121 -1.05 -12.11 6.98
C CYS A 121 -0.01 -11.32 6.19
N ILE A 122 -0.05 -9.98 6.22
CA ILE A 122 0.94 -9.13 5.54
C ILE A 122 2.34 -9.33 6.16
N SER A 123 2.45 -9.41 7.48
CA SER A 123 3.73 -9.65 8.14
C SER A 123 4.33 -11.02 7.80
N TRP A 124 3.48 -12.03 7.64
CA TRP A 124 3.89 -13.35 7.16
C TRP A 124 4.37 -13.27 5.71
N ALA A 125 3.61 -12.63 4.83
CA ALA A 125 3.94 -12.46 3.42
C ALA A 125 5.29 -11.73 3.23
N GLU A 126 5.54 -10.64 3.97
CA GLU A 126 6.82 -9.94 3.93
C GLU A 126 8.00 -10.83 4.33
N LYS A 127 7.83 -11.66 5.36
CA LYS A 127 8.87 -12.62 5.81
C LYS A 127 9.13 -13.71 4.77
N GLU A 128 8.08 -14.26 4.15
CA GLU A 128 8.24 -15.28 3.10
C GLU A 128 8.88 -14.70 1.83
N VAL A 129 8.53 -13.48 1.42
CA VAL A 129 9.21 -12.76 0.33
C VAL A 129 10.71 -12.65 0.61
N GLN A 130 11.10 -12.23 1.81
CA GLN A 130 12.51 -12.13 2.21
C GLN A 130 13.21 -13.50 2.23
N LYS A 131 12.59 -14.52 2.83
CA LYS A 131 13.11 -15.88 2.92
C LYS A 131 13.32 -16.51 1.56
N LEU A 132 12.40 -16.28 0.62
CA LEU A 132 12.48 -16.78 -0.75
C LEU A 132 13.39 -15.91 -1.66
N GLY A 133 13.94 -14.82 -1.14
CA GLY A 133 14.80 -13.90 -1.91
C GLY A 133 14.06 -13.29 -3.11
N LEU A 134 12.76 -13.00 -2.95
CA LEU A 134 11.95 -12.37 -3.96
C LEU A 134 11.94 -10.86 -3.79
N THR A 135 11.76 -10.14 -4.89
CA THR A 135 11.38 -8.73 -4.89
C THR A 135 9.89 -8.66 -5.18
N ALA A 136 9.11 -8.37 -4.16
CA ALA A 136 7.65 -8.39 -4.23
C ALA A 136 7.06 -7.20 -3.47
N PRO A 137 7.11 -5.99 -4.05
CA PRO A 137 6.46 -4.82 -3.47
C PRO A 137 4.96 -5.11 -3.27
N MET A 138 4.40 -4.55 -2.19
CA MET A 138 3.02 -4.82 -1.78
C MET A 138 2.16 -3.58 -1.85
N VAL A 139 0.94 -3.79 -2.31
CA VAL A 139 -0.14 -2.80 -2.38
C VAL A 139 -1.44 -3.47 -1.96
N GLY A 140 -2.36 -2.73 -1.35
CA GLY A 140 -3.63 -3.37 -0.95
C GLY A 140 -4.76 -2.41 -0.65
N HIS A 141 -5.97 -2.94 -0.83
CA HIS A 141 -7.23 -2.37 -0.38
C HIS A 141 -7.44 -2.79 1.09
N VAL A 142 -6.60 -2.25 1.97
CA VAL A 142 -6.54 -2.71 3.37
C VAL A 142 -7.81 -2.40 4.17
N GLY A 143 -8.63 -1.48 3.67
CA GLY A 143 -9.97 -1.25 4.20
C GLY A 143 -10.91 -2.45 4.04
N ASP A 144 -10.67 -3.28 3.03
CA ASP A 144 -11.47 -4.47 2.70
C ASP A 144 -10.77 -5.79 3.09
N GLY A 145 -9.58 -5.72 3.69
CA GLY A 145 -8.77 -6.89 4.03
C GLY A 145 -8.03 -7.51 2.85
N ASN A 146 -7.95 -6.81 1.72
CA ASN A 146 -7.32 -7.29 0.49
C ASN A 146 -5.94 -6.68 0.28
N PHE A 147 -4.99 -7.48 -0.22
CA PHE A 147 -3.69 -7.01 -0.65
C PHE A 147 -3.08 -7.89 -1.75
N HIS A 148 -2.11 -7.31 -2.46
CA HIS A 148 -1.39 -7.92 -3.55
C HIS A 148 0.11 -7.80 -3.32
N SER A 149 0.86 -8.86 -3.64
CA SER A 149 2.31 -8.82 -3.81
C SER A 149 2.61 -8.87 -5.31
N ILE A 150 3.38 -7.90 -5.79
CA ILE A 150 3.66 -7.74 -7.22
C ILE A 150 5.08 -8.22 -7.49
N VAL A 151 5.23 -9.45 -7.94
CA VAL A 151 6.54 -10.08 -8.18
C VAL A 151 6.98 -9.85 -9.61
N LEU A 152 8.12 -9.21 -9.79
CA LEU A 152 8.76 -9.05 -11.10
C LEU A 152 9.76 -10.18 -11.31
N TYR A 153 9.69 -10.89 -12.43
CA TYR A 153 10.56 -12.03 -12.72
C TYR A 153 10.90 -12.17 -14.20
N ASP A 154 12.08 -12.72 -14.46
CA ASP A 154 12.49 -13.15 -15.79
C ASP A 154 11.76 -14.47 -16.11
N PRO A 155 11.05 -14.58 -17.26
CA PRO A 155 10.39 -15.81 -17.66
C PRO A 155 11.35 -16.99 -17.91
N ASP A 156 12.63 -16.72 -18.14
CA ASP A 156 13.65 -17.74 -18.36
C ASP A 156 14.37 -18.16 -17.05
N ASP A 157 14.10 -17.49 -15.92
CA ASP A 157 14.60 -17.88 -14.59
C ASP A 157 13.68 -18.92 -13.92
N GLU A 158 13.93 -20.20 -14.24
CA GLU A 158 13.16 -21.32 -13.68
C GLU A 158 13.23 -21.40 -12.15
N ASP A 159 14.36 -21.05 -11.55
CA ASP A 159 14.53 -21.10 -10.09
C ASP A 159 13.71 -20.03 -9.41
N LYS A 160 13.64 -18.83 -9.96
CA LYS A 160 12.76 -17.77 -9.47
C LYS A 160 11.30 -18.15 -9.64
N GLN A 161 10.92 -18.77 -10.76
CA GLN A 161 9.56 -19.28 -10.96
C GLN A 161 9.18 -20.36 -9.92
N LYS A 162 10.09 -21.27 -9.57
CA LYS A 162 9.86 -22.26 -8.50
C LYS A 162 9.63 -21.56 -7.15
N ARG A 163 10.44 -20.57 -6.80
CA ARG A 163 10.28 -19.79 -5.57
C ARG A 163 8.97 -19.01 -5.52
N ILE A 164 8.53 -18.43 -6.64
CA ILE A 164 7.22 -17.76 -6.76
C ILE A 164 6.06 -18.73 -6.50
N ARG A 165 6.17 -19.98 -6.97
CA ARG A 165 5.13 -21.00 -6.72
C ARG A 165 5.08 -21.50 -5.28
N GLN A 166 6.16 -21.30 -4.50
CA GLN A 166 6.21 -21.62 -3.07
C GLN A 166 5.62 -20.49 -2.21
N TYR A 167 5.64 -19.27 -2.73
CA TYR A 167 5.05 -18.08 -2.12
C TYR A 167 3.55 -18.06 -2.33
#